data_82092bf97b8454507b4887e3777d12f3
#
_entry.id   82092bf97b8454507b4887e3777d12f3
#
_cell.length_a   1.000
_cell.length_b   1.000
_cell.length_c   1.000
_cell.angle_alpha   90.00
_cell.angle_beta   90.00
_cell.angle_gamma   90.00
#
_symmetry.space_group_name_H-M   'P 1'
#
loop_
_entity.id
_entity.type
_entity.pdbx_description
1 polymer ?
#
loop_
_entity_poly.entity_id
_entity_poly.type
_entity_poly.pdbx_seq_one_letter_code
_entity_poly.pdbx_strand_id
1 'polypeptide(L)'
;MHGFLLTSRYFPPHPDMSIPHNTQPDTLDPEDWNALRVQGHRMLDDMFDYLEQIRSRPVWQPIPDTVRAQFRQPLPHQPSDIATVHETFMQSILPYAAGNAHPGFMGWVQGGGTPVGMLAEMLAAGLNANLGGRDQIPIEVERQVLRWVCELLGFPENASGLFVTGTSMATLIAVLVASRAALGTKVRSQGIAASGTRLMAYTSTGAHISIAKMMDMAGLGTDALRAIPVNAHYEMDIAMLEQTIAEDRAQGYTPFFIAATAGTVNTGAIDPLDAIAEVAERHGLWLHVDGAYGALAMLSAEIAPRLAGLERADSVAFDFHKWGQVPYDAGFILIRDSQQHFDTFAAPAAYLGREASGMAAGSPWPCDFGPDLSRGFRALKAWFTLQVYGTEKLGQVISHTCELAKYLEQCIAQTQELELLAPVSLNIVCFRYRCKDANRVNAEIVVALQESGIAAPSATTLDDKLAIRAAIFNHRTNKGDIDALIKATLEFGSARIEH
;
A
#
# COMPACT_ATOMS: atom_id res chain seq x y z
N MET A 1 -33.51 -5.20 -26.19
CA MET A 1 -32.66 -4.94 -27.37
C MET A 1 -32.84 -3.49 -27.78
N HIS A 2 -32.01 -2.60 -27.29
CA HIS A 2 -31.85 -1.25 -27.84
C HIS A 2 -30.34 -0.98 -27.87
N GLY A 3 -29.82 -1.05 -29.08
CA GLY A 3 -28.39 -0.80 -29.33
C GLY A 3 -28.10 0.68 -29.24
N PHE A 4 -27.22 1.05 -28.34
CA PHE A 4 -26.59 2.37 -28.33
C PHE A 4 -25.42 2.34 -29.35
N LEU A 5 -25.66 2.89 -30.50
CA LEU A 5 -24.62 3.26 -31.45
C LEU A 5 -23.84 4.45 -30.87
N LEU A 6 -22.65 4.19 -30.37
CA LEU A 6 -21.65 5.22 -30.07
C LEU A 6 -21.16 5.81 -31.41
N THR A 7 -21.76 6.91 -31.82
CA THR A 7 -21.20 7.75 -32.89
C THR A 7 -19.94 8.41 -32.36
N SER A 8 -18.78 8.03 -32.91
CA SER A 8 -17.54 8.77 -32.72
C SER A 8 -17.75 10.21 -33.20
N ARG A 9 -17.91 11.14 -32.26
CA ARG A 9 -17.84 12.55 -32.57
C ARG A 9 -16.38 12.91 -32.81
N TYR A 10 -16.01 12.93 -34.09
CA TYR A 10 -14.84 13.66 -34.57
C TYR A 10 -14.96 15.10 -34.07
N PHE A 11 -13.96 15.57 -33.33
CA PHE A 11 -13.76 17.00 -33.17
C PHE A 11 -13.48 17.58 -34.55
N PRO A 12 -14.21 18.62 -35.00
CA PRO A 12 -13.88 19.24 -36.26
C PRO A 12 -12.43 19.77 -36.18
N PRO A 13 -11.64 19.64 -37.24
CA PRO A 13 -10.35 20.29 -37.28
C PRO A 13 -10.55 21.79 -37.12
N HIS A 14 -9.81 22.37 -36.16
CA HIS A 14 -9.71 23.83 -36.09
C HIS A 14 -9.22 24.35 -37.43
N PRO A 15 -9.75 25.54 -37.87
CA PRO A 15 -9.33 26.12 -39.13
C PRO A 15 -7.81 26.26 -39.16
N ASP A 16 -7.26 25.91 -40.27
CA ASP A 16 -5.84 25.89 -40.62
C ASP A 16 -5.14 27.19 -40.20
N MET A 17 -4.60 27.20 -38.98
CA MET A 17 -3.55 28.13 -38.61
C MET A 17 -2.26 27.44 -38.99
N SER A 18 -1.83 27.61 -40.24
CA SER A 18 -0.47 27.33 -40.68
C SER A 18 0.50 28.16 -39.83
N ILE A 19 0.84 27.62 -38.67
CA ILE A 19 1.98 28.09 -37.87
C ILE A 19 3.19 27.70 -38.73
N PRO A 20 4.05 28.64 -39.15
CA PRO A 20 5.28 28.28 -39.85
C PRO A 20 6.04 27.32 -38.93
N HIS A 21 6.49 26.17 -39.49
CA HIS A 21 7.41 25.24 -38.82
C HIS A 21 8.71 26.00 -38.49
N ASN A 22 8.66 26.78 -37.44
CA ASN A 22 9.84 27.32 -36.84
C ASN A 22 10.43 26.16 -36.03
N THR A 23 11.52 25.60 -36.47
CA THR A 23 12.35 24.66 -35.73
C THR A 23 12.78 25.40 -34.47
N GLN A 24 11.97 25.30 -33.38
CA GLN A 24 12.38 25.79 -32.05
C GLN A 24 13.38 24.78 -31.50
N PRO A 25 14.66 25.16 -31.34
CA PRO A 25 15.70 24.22 -30.86
C PRO A 25 15.58 23.85 -29.39
N ASP A 26 14.57 24.38 -28.69
CA ASP A 26 14.47 24.34 -27.23
C ASP A 26 13.26 23.51 -26.72
N THR A 27 12.67 22.65 -27.53
CA THR A 27 11.63 21.69 -27.10
C THR A 27 12.23 20.31 -26.81
N LEU A 28 11.62 19.57 -25.87
CA LEU A 28 11.92 18.15 -25.62
C LEU A 28 11.02 17.19 -26.42
N ASP A 29 10.13 17.72 -27.26
CA ASP A 29 9.34 16.91 -28.18
C ASP A 29 10.23 16.24 -29.23
N PRO A 30 9.90 15.01 -29.66
CA PRO A 30 10.70 14.29 -30.63
C PRO A 30 10.62 14.97 -32.01
N GLU A 31 11.73 15.00 -32.73
CA GLU A 31 11.76 15.44 -34.12
C GLU A 31 10.95 14.49 -35.04
N ASP A 32 10.98 13.20 -34.75
CA ASP A 32 10.20 12.17 -35.45
C ASP A 32 9.26 11.41 -34.51
N TRP A 33 8.00 11.83 -34.48
CA TRP A 33 6.93 11.17 -33.73
C TRP A 33 6.65 9.73 -34.14
N ASN A 34 6.90 9.37 -35.42
CA ASN A 34 6.68 8.01 -35.90
C ASN A 34 7.77 7.06 -35.38
N ALA A 35 9.02 7.50 -35.40
CA ALA A 35 10.12 6.73 -34.84
C ALA A 35 9.90 6.50 -33.31
N LEU A 36 9.53 7.55 -32.57
CA LEU A 36 9.21 7.42 -31.13
C LEU A 36 8.02 6.47 -30.92
N ARG A 37 6.97 6.55 -31.73
CA ARG A 37 5.80 5.66 -31.63
C ARG A 37 6.19 4.20 -31.84
N VAL A 38 7.01 3.88 -32.83
CA VAL A 38 7.50 2.52 -33.09
C VAL A 38 8.26 1.99 -31.87
N GLN A 39 9.16 2.80 -31.31
CA GLN A 39 9.91 2.43 -30.12
C GLN A 39 8.99 2.28 -28.89
N GLY A 40 8.01 3.16 -28.72
CA GLY A 40 7.02 3.08 -27.64
C GLY A 40 6.16 1.81 -27.71
N HIS A 41 5.74 1.39 -28.91
CA HIS A 41 5.03 0.11 -29.08
C HIS A 41 5.92 -1.06 -28.68
N ARG A 42 7.19 -1.07 -29.10
CA ARG A 42 8.15 -2.11 -28.69
C ARG A 42 8.29 -2.18 -27.16
N MET A 43 8.45 -1.03 -26.49
CA MET A 43 8.54 -0.98 -25.02
C MET A 43 7.28 -1.54 -24.35
N LEU A 44 6.11 -1.27 -24.91
CA LEU A 44 4.83 -1.81 -24.44
C LEU A 44 4.74 -3.31 -24.63
N ASP A 45 5.09 -3.82 -25.81
CA ASP A 45 5.09 -5.24 -26.14
C ASP A 45 6.05 -6.01 -25.20
N ASP A 46 7.27 -5.51 -25.00
CA ASP A 46 8.25 -6.11 -24.09
C ASP A 46 7.72 -6.21 -22.65
N MET A 47 6.93 -5.23 -22.17
CA MET A 47 6.30 -5.30 -20.85
C MET A 47 5.12 -6.27 -20.79
N PHE A 48 4.35 -6.43 -21.85
CA PHE A 48 3.33 -7.48 -21.94
C PHE A 48 3.98 -8.86 -21.97
N ASP A 49 5.01 -9.07 -22.77
CA ASP A 49 5.77 -10.32 -22.81
C ASP A 49 6.37 -10.67 -21.45
N TYR A 50 6.91 -9.67 -20.74
CA TYR A 50 7.40 -9.85 -19.36
C TYR A 50 6.30 -10.36 -18.43
N LEU A 51 5.12 -9.74 -18.44
CA LEU A 51 4.01 -10.11 -17.56
C LEU A 51 3.38 -11.46 -17.94
N GLU A 52 3.25 -11.76 -19.22
CA GLU A 52 2.73 -13.03 -19.73
C GLU A 52 3.65 -14.20 -19.36
N GLN A 53 4.96 -14.00 -19.49
CA GLN A 53 5.99 -15.00 -19.23
C GLN A 53 6.51 -14.98 -17.80
N ILE A 54 5.92 -14.21 -16.90
CA ILE A 54 6.44 -13.97 -15.53
C ILE A 54 6.73 -15.26 -14.79
N ARG A 55 5.89 -16.29 -14.94
CA ARG A 55 5.99 -17.57 -14.25
C ARG A 55 7.22 -18.40 -14.67
N SER A 56 7.76 -18.19 -15.84
CA SER A 56 8.94 -18.89 -16.36
C SER A 56 10.27 -18.25 -15.92
N ARG A 57 10.21 -17.12 -15.24
CA ARG A 57 11.39 -16.39 -14.76
C ARG A 57 11.69 -16.80 -13.30
N PRO A 58 12.93 -16.60 -12.82
CA PRO A 58 13.20 -16.70 -11.39
C PRO A 58 12.43 -15.60 -10.64
N VAL A 59 11.95 -15.90 -9.41
CA VAL A 59 11.28 -14.88 -8.57
C VAL A 59 12.21 -13.71 -8.30
N TRP A 60 13.46 -14.01 -8.02
CA TRP A 60 14.54 -13.06 -7.74
C TRP A 60 15.88 -13.70 -8.10
N GLN A 61 16.88 -12.88 -8.34
CA GLN A 61 18.24 -13.33 -8.55
C GLN A 61 19.25 -12.29 -8.05
N PRO A 62 20.47 -12.72 -7.61
CA PRO A 62 21.53 -11.81 -7.19
C PRO A 62 21.93 -10.84 -8.32
N ILE A 63 22.17 -9.58 -7.96
CA ILE A 63 22.62 -8.57 -8.92
C ILE A 63 24.15 -8.70 -9.10
N PRO A 64 24.67 -9.02 -10.30
CA PRO A 64 26.10 -9.08 -10.57
C PRO A 64 26.78 -7.72 -10.33
N ASP A 65 28.03 -7.74 -9.86
CA ASP A 65 28.80 -6.51 -9.65
C ASP A 65 29.01 -5.70 -10.94
N THR A 66 29.12 -6.37 -12.07
CA THR A 66 29.19 -5.74 -13.39
C THR A 66 27.93 -4.93 -13.75
N VAL A 67 26.75 -5.43 -13.35
CA VAL A 67 25.49 -4.70 -13.48
C VAL A 67 25.42 -3.52 -12.53
N ARG A 68 25.80 -3.73 -11.24
CA ARG A 68 25.85 -2.63 -10.25
C ARG A 68 26.77 -1.50 -10.68
N ALA A 69 27.89 -1.81 -11.34
CA ALA A 69 28.86 -0.83 -11.81
C ALA A 69 28.30 0.09 -12.89
N GLN A 70 27.35 -0.38 -13.71
CA GLN A 70 26.70 0.42 -14.75
C GLN A 70 25.92 1.62 -14.16
N PHE A 71 25.42 1.50 -12.93
CA PHE A 71 24.64 2.56 -12.25
C PHE A 71 25.51 3.50 -11.38
N ARG A 72 26.84 3.46 -11.59
CA ARG A 72 27.80 4.38 -10.93
C ARG A 72 28.44 5.35 -11.92
N GLN A 73 27.86 5.47 -13.11
CA GLN A 73 28.37 6.39 -14.14
C GLN A 73 28.13 7.85 -13.73
N PRO A 74 28.98 8.78 -14.17
CA PRO A 74 28.77 10.21 -13.94
C PRO A 74 27.48 10.70 -14.66
N LEU A 75 27.08 11.94 -14.33
CA LEU A 75 25.94 12.61 -14.97
C LEU A 75 26.14 12.63 -16.50
N PRO A 76 25.16 12.17 -17.28
CA PRO A 76 25.25 12.19 -18.73
C PRO A 76 25.13 13.64 -19.26
N HIS A 77 26.15 14.10 -19.97
CA HIS A 77 26.17 15.43 -20.61
C HIS A 77 25.74 15.38 -22.07
N GLN A 78 25.74 14.21 -22.67
CA GLN A 78 25.31 13.98 -24.04
C GLN A 78 24.06 13.10 -24.08
N PRO A 79 23.16 13.30 -25.05
CA PRO A 79 21.97 12.48 -25.19
C PRO A 79 22.33 11.05 -25.57
N SER A 80 21.47 10.13 -25.18
CA SER A 80 21.49 8.73 -25.65
C SER A 80 20.25 8.43 -26.47
N ASP A 81 20.37 7.52 -27.41
CA ASP A 81 19.21 7.04 -28.15
C ASP A 81 18.27 6.25 -27.25
N ILE A 82 16.96 6.47 -27.39
CA ILE A 82 15.94 5.84 -26.55
C ILE A 82 15.95 4.30 -26.65
N ALA A 83 16.27 3.73 -27.82
CA ALA A 83 16.37 2.28 -27.98
C ALA A 83 17.53 1.70 -27.15
N THR A 84 18.67 2.40 -27.08
CA THR A 84 19.82 2.03 -26.23
C THR A 84 19.47 2.09 -24.73
N VAL A 85 18.74 3.11 -24.32
CA VAL A 85 18.29 3.23 -22.92
C VAL A 85 17.29 2.14 -22.58
N HIS A 86 16.36 1.82 -23.51
CA HIS A 86 15.43 0.72 -23.35
C HIS A 86 16.14 -0.64 -23.27
N GLU A 87 17.14 -0.87 -24.08
CA GLU A 87 17.94 -2.10 -24.01
C GLU A 87 18.65 -2.24 -22.65
N THR A 88 19.18 -1.14 -22.10
CA THR A 88 19.74 -1.12 -20.74
C THR A 88 18.70 -1.49 -19.70
N PHE A 89 17.48 -0.99 -19.82
CA PHE A 89 16.36 -1.37 -18.94
C PHE A 89 16.10 -2.89 -19.02
N MET A 90 15.98 -3.43 -20.23
CA MET A 90 15.67 -4.86 -20.43
C MET A 90 16.77 -5.79 -19.94
N GLN A 91 18.04 -5.39 -20.06
CA GLN A 91 19.19 -6.23 -19.71
C GLN A 91 19.67 -6.05 -18.27
N SER A 92 19.55 -4.84 -17.69
CA SER A 92 20.21 -4.47 -16.46
C SER A 92 19.28 -3.98 -15.34
N ILE A 93 18.01 -3.68 -15.63
CA ILE A 93 17.02 -3.25 -14.60
C ILE A 93 15.95 -4.33 -14.42
N LEU A 94 15.24 -4.69 -15.49
CA LEU A 94 14.12 -5.62 -15.44
C LEU A 94 14.45 -6.97 -14.76
N PRO A 95 15.59 -7.64 -15.07
CA PRO A 95 15.91 -8.96 -14.49
C PRO A 95 16.22 -8.92 -12.99
N TYR A 96 16.57 -7.75 -12.45
CA TYR A 96 17.04 -7.59 -11.06
C TYR A 96 16.08 -6.80 -10.18
N ALA A 97 14.83 -6.65 -10.59
CA ALA A 97 13.76 -6.10 -9.76
C ALA A 97 13.41 -7.06 -8.61
N ALA A 98 12.67 -6.57 -7.60
CA ALA A 98 12.30 -7.35 -6.41
C ALA A 98 11.41 -8.58 -6.70
N GLY A 99 10.81 -8.65 -7.90
CA GLY A 99 10.04 -9.80 -8.36
C GLY A 99 8.62 -9.93 -7.80
N ASN A 100 8.09 -8.90 -7.17
CA ASN A 100 6.73 -8.95 -6.58
C ASN A 100 5.60 -9.20 -7.58
N ALA A 101 5.83 -9.04 -8.89
CA ALA A 101 4.90 -9.48 -9.94
C ALA A 101 4.85 -11.00 -10.11
N HIS A 102 5.90 -11.74 -9.70
CA HIS A 102 6.02 -13.19 -9.85
C HIS A 102 5.16 -13.94 -8.81
N PRO A 103 4.44 -15.03 -9.20
CA PRO A 103 3.57 -15.80 -8.29
C PRO A 103 4.29 -16.45 -7.11
N GLY A 104 5.58 -16.75 -7.21
CA GLY A 104 6.40 -17.28 -6.12
C GLY A 104 6.92 -16.22 -5.14
N PHE A 105 6.60 -14.92 -5.34
CA PHE A 105 6.95 -13.88 -4.39
C PHE A 105 5.98 -13.91 -3.20
N MET A 106 6.52 -14.21 -2.04
CA MET A 106 5.78 -14.35 -0.78
C MET A 106 6.44 -13.58 0.37
N GLY A 107 7.33 -12.63 0.03
CA GLY A 107 8.02 -11.78 0.98
C GLY A 107 7.22 -10.51 1.31
N TRP A 108 7.42 -9.99 2.51
CA TRP A 108 6.82 -8.75 2.98
C TRP A 108 5.30 -8.67 2.72
N VAL A 109 4.78 -7.48 2.37
CA VAL A 109 3.37 -7.27 1.95
C VAL A 109 3.37 -6.40 0.71
N GLN A 110 3.39 -7.04 -0.46
CA GLN A 110 3.47 -6.36 -1.76
C GLN A 110 2.49 -6.98 -2.76
N GLY A 111 1.69 -6.16 -3.41
CA GLY A 111 0.81 -6.60 -4.50
C GLY A 111 1.56 -6.95 -5.77
N GLY A 112 0.98 -7.82 -6.59
CA GLY A 112 1.57 -8.28 -7.86
C GLY A 112 1.43 -7.30 -9.02
N GLY A 113 0.61 -6.25 -8.87
CA GLY A 113 0.24 -5.37 -9.96
C GLY A 113 -0.55 -6.08 -11.07
N THR A 114 -1.16 -5.31 -11.96
CA THR A 114 -1.93 -5.85 -13.09
C THR A 114 -1.55 -5.16 -14.40
N PRO A 115 -1.70 -5.82 -15.58
CA PRO A 115 -1.53 -5.16 -16.88
C PRO A 115 -2.48 -3.97 -17.05
N VAL A 116 -3.70 -4.05 -16.52
CA VAL A 116 -4.68 -2.95 -16.55
C VAL A 116 -4.16 -1.74 -15.78
N GLY A 117 -3.58 -1.97 -14.59
CA GLY A 117 -2.98 -0.88 -13.81
C GLY A 117 -1.77 -0.25 -14.48
N MET A 118 -0.94 -1.06 -15.18
CA MET A 118 0.19 -0.57 -15.99
C MET A 118 -0.29 0.36 -17.12
N LEU A 119 -1.34 -0.03 -17.85
CA LEU A 119 -1.91 0.81 -18.90
C LEU A 119 -2.51 2.11 -18.36
N ALA A 120 -3.18 2.05 -17.22
CA ALA A 120 -3.71 3.23 -16.56
C ALA A 120 -2.61 4.21 -16.12
N GLU A 121 -1.46 3.68 -15.64
CA GLU A 121 -0.30 4.49 -15.27
C GLU A 121 0.31 5.19 -16.49
N MET A 122 0.39 4.50 -17.63
CA MET A 122 0.81 5.09 -18.90
C MET A 122 -0.09 6.26 -19.30
N LEU A 123 -1.41 6.11 -19.18
CA LEU A 123 -2.37 7.18 -19.47
C LEU A 123 -2.24 8.36 -18.50
N ALA A 124 -2.03 8.07 -17.22
CA ALA A 124 -1.81 9.09 -16.19
C ALA A 124 -0.54 9.90 -16.47
N ALA A 125 0.55 9.22 -16.86
CA ALA A 125 1.81 9.85 -17.22
C ALA A 125 1.68 10.73 -18.47
N GLY A 126 0.99 10.24 -19.51
CA GLY A 126 0.74 11.01 -20.74
C GLY A 126 -0.13 12.25 -20.51
N LEU A 127 -1.11 12.16 -19.59
CA LEU A 127 -1.95 13.31 -19.21
C LEU A 127 -1.19 14.33 -18.36
N ASN A 128 -0.23 13.87 -17.55
CA ASN A 128 0.62 14.70 -16.66
C ASN A 128 -0.17 15.67 -15.76
N ALA A 129 -1.33 15.25 -15.25
CA ALA A 129 -2.20 16.09 -14.44
C ALA A 129 -1.67 16.24 -13.01
N ASN A 130 -1.64 17.48 -12.50
CA ASN A 130 -1.39 17.77 -11.09
C ASN A 130 -2.71 17.81 -10.30
N LEU A 131 -2.96 16.81 -9.47
CA LEU A 131 -4.17 16.69 -8.66
C LEU A 131 -4.09 17.47 -7.33
N GLY A 132 -3.20 18.43 -7.18
CA GLY A 132 -3.19 19.31 -6.02
C GLY A 132 -4.37 20.26 -5.98
N GLY A 133 -4.94 20.61 -7.14
CA GLY A 133 -6.08 21.49 -7.24
C GLY A 133 -6.49 21.77 -8.68
N ARG A 134 -7.29 22.81 -8.87
CA ARG A 134 -7.90 23.27 -10.13
C ARG A 134 -9.21 22.52 -10.45
N ASP A 135 -10.02 23.12 -11.29
CA ASP A 135 -11.25 22.52 -11.82
C ASP A 135 -10.88 21.61 -13.00
N GLN A 136 -10.73 20.32 -12.73
CA GLN A 136 -10.31 19.32 -13.71
C GLN A 136 -10.87 17.93 -13.39
N ILE A 137 -11.24 17.19 -14.43
CA ILE A 137 -11.84 15.84 -14.30
C ILE A 137 -10.98 14.82 -13.52
N PRO A 138 -9.65 14.80 -13.58
CA PRO A 138 -8.85 13.92 -12.72
C PRO A 138 -9.17 14.01 -11.22
N ILE A 139 -9.57 15.19 -10.71
CA ILE A 139 -9.98 15.35 -9.32
C ILE A 139 -11.35 14.70 -9.08
N GLU A 140 -12.28 14.77 -10.04
CA GLU A 140 -13.58 14.10 -9.93
C GLU A 140 -13.43 12.56 -9.94
N VAL A 141 -12.44 12.02 -10.67
CA VAL A 141 -12.10 10.59 -10.62
C VAL A 141 -11.62 10.22 -9.22
N GLU A 142 -10.75 11.01 -8.59
CA GLU A 142 -10.29 10.76 -7.21
C GLU A 142 -11.48 10.84 -6.23
N ARG A 143 -12.36 11.83 -6.37
CA ARG A 143 -13.58 11.97 -5.56
C ARG A 143 -14.54 10.79 -5.77
N GLN A 144 -14.63 10.23 -6.97
CA GLN A 144 -15.44 9.05 -7.22
C GLN A 144 -14.88 7.83 -6.49
N VAL A 145 -13.57 7.61 -6.54
CA VAL A 145 -12.93 6.51 -5.79
C VAL A 145 -13.13 6.70 -4.29
N LEU A 146 -13.04 7.94 -3.77
CA LEU A 146 -13.36 8.23 -2.37
C LEU A 146 -14.79 7.79 -2.00
N ARG A 147 -15.80 8.14 -2.82
CA ARG A 147 -17.20 7.71 -2.57
C ARG A 147 -17.33 6.18 -2.53
N TRP A 148 -16.67 5.46 -3.46
CA TRP A 148 -16.65 3.99 -3.46
C TRP A 148 -15.97 3.41 -2.22
N VAL A 149 -14.91 4.04 -1.74
CA VAL A 149 -14.24 3.63 -0.49
C VAL A 149 -15.15 3.88 0.72
N CYS A 150 -15.86 5.00 0.78
CA CYS A 150 -16.84 5.26 1.84
C CYS A 150 -17.94 4.19 1.86
N GLU A 151 -18.50 3.86 0.69
CA GLU A 151 -19.51 2.79 0.55
C GLU A 151 -18.95 1.44 1.01
N LEU A 152 -17.76 1.07 0.53
CA LEU A 152 -17.11 -0.20 0.87
C LEU A 152 -16.85 -0.36 2.37
N LEU A 153 -16.38 0.70 3.04
CA LEU A 153 -15.95 0.66 4.43
C LEU A 153 -17.03 1.12 5.43
N GLY A 154 -18.25 1.42 4.97
CA GLY A 154 -19.34 1.89 5.82
C GLY A 154 -19.14 3.27 6.43
N PHE A 155 -18.41 4.15 5.74
CA PHE A 155 -18.19 5.54 6.15
C PHE A 155 -19.29 6.47 5.61
N PRO A 156 -19.54 7.62 6.27
CA PRO A 156 -20.51 8.58 5.78
C PRO A 156 -20.09 9.21 4.45
N GLU A 157 -21.03 9.56 3.59
CA GLU A 157 -20.77 10.15 2.27
C GLU A 157 -19.97 11.46 2.32
N ASN A 158 -20.07 12.19 3.43
CA ASN A 158 -19.35 13.45 3.65
C ASN A 158 -17.96 13.24 4.31
N ALA A 159 -17.49 12.01 4.47
CA ALA A 159 -16.13 11.74 4.86
C ALA A 159 -15.14 12.27 3.81
N SER A 160 -13.93 12.54 4.23
CA SER A 160 -12.86 13.00 3.35
C SER A 160 -11.78 11.93 3.17
N GLY A 161 -11.13 11.93 2.03
CA GLY A 161 -10.05 10.97 1.74
C GLY A 161 -9.10 11.50 0.69
N LEU A 162 -7.92 10.90 0.65
CA LEU A 162 -6.82 11.37 -0.19
C LEU A 162 -5.93 10.19 -0.61
N PHE A 163 -5.56 10.14 -1.89
CA PHE A 163 -4.46 9.29 -2.32
C PHE A 163 -3.12 9.85 -1.85
N VAL A 164 -2.32 9.00 -1.25
CA VAL A 164 -0.97 9.28 -0.74
C VAL A 164 0.02 8.22 -1.23
N THR A 165 1.31 8.38 -0.91
CA THR A 165 2.34 7.41 -1.32
C THR A 165 2.18 6.03 -0.67
N GLY A 166 1.61 5.96 0.53
CA GLY A 166 1.37 4.71 1.25
C GLY A 166 0.80 4.93 2.62
N THR A 167 0.41 3.84 3.29
CA THR A 167 -0.19 3.83 4.63
C THR A 167 0.63 4.61 5.65
N SER A 168 1.96 4.65 5.54
CA SER A 168 2.79 5.47 6.44
C SER A 168 2.41 6.95 6.37
N MET A 169 2.29 7.54 5.18
CA MET A 169 1.84 8.93 5.02
C MET A 169 0.37 9.09 5.46
N ALA A 170 -0.47 8.13 5.15
CA ALA A 170 -1.87 8.09 5.58
C ALA A 170 -1.98 8.14 7.13
N THR A 171 -1.19 7.33 7.83
CA THR A 171 -1.12 7.32 9.30
C THR A 171 -0.60 8.64 9.86
N LEU A 172 0.42 9.26 9.23
CA LEU A 172 0.89 10.58 9.66
C LEU A 172 -0.23 11.61 9.58
N ILE A 173 -0.99 11.63 8.49
CA ILE A 173 -2.16 12.51 8.35
C ILE A 173 -3.17 12.25 9.48
N ALA A 174 -3.49 10.99 9.76
CA ALA A 174 -4.41 10.63 10.86
C ALA A 174 -3.91 11.12 12.22
N VAL A 175 -2.64 10.91 12.56
CA VAL A 175 -2.02 11.40 13.81
C VAL A 175 -2.08 12.91 13.91
N LEU A 176 -1.81 13.63 12.81
CA LEU A 176 -1.89 15.10 12.77
C LEU A 176 -3.33 15.59 12.97
N VAL A 177 -4.32 14.97 12.34
CA VAL A 177 -5.73 15.34 12.51
C VAL A 177 -6.17 15.05 13.94
N ALA A 178 -5.90 13.86 14.45
CA ALA A 178 -6.27 13.45 15.82
C ALA A 178 -5.63 14.34 16.89
N SER A 179 -4.34 14.69 16.74
CA SER A 179 -3.66 15.57 17.70
C SER A 179 -4.27 16.97 17.73
N ARG A 180 -4.72 17.47 16.57
CA ARG A 180 -5.41 18.76 16.49
C ARG A 180 -6.84 18.70 17.02
N ALA A 181 -7.54 17.61 16.79
CA ALA A 181 -8.83 17.37 17.39
C ALA A 181 -8.72 17.41 18.92
N ALA A 182 -7.68 16.79 19.49
CA ALA A 182 -7.44 16.76 20.93
C ALA A 182 -7.00 18.11 21.53
N LEU A 183 -6.20 18.89 20.82
CA LEU A 183 -5.55 20.11 21.34
C LEU A 183 -6.18 21.42 20.84
N GLY A 184 -7.04 21.35 19.83
CA GLY A 184 -7.65 22.50 19.17
C GLY A 184 -6.74 23.17 18.13
N THR A 185 -7.29 24.11 17.36
CA THR A 185 -6.65 24.72 16.19
C THR A 185 -5.45 25.60 16.49
N LYS A 186 -5.29 26.09 17.71
CA LYS A 186 -4.17 26.96 18.13
C LYS A 186 -2.80 26.29 17.94
N VAL A 187 -2.73 24.98 17.99
CA VAL A 187 -1.46 24.23 17.79
C VAL A 187 -0.86 24.46 16.39
N ARG A 188 -1.65 24.88 15.40
CA ARG A 188 -1.12 25.21 14.06
C ARG A 188 -0.14 26.38 14.08
N SER A 189 -0.36 27.36 14.90
CA SER A 189 0.49 28.57 15.00
C SER A 189 1.49 28.49 16.14
N GLN A 190 1.15 27.77 17.22
CA GLN A 190 1.95 27.76 18.46
C GLN A 190 2.80 26.49 18.63
N GLY A 191 2.47 25.41 17.86
CA GLY A 191 3.07 24.09 18.02
C GLY A 191 2.47 23.30 19.18
N ILE A 192 2.65 21.98 19.16
CA ILE A 192 2.10 21.05 20.17
C ILE A 192 2.66 21.33 21.56
N ALA A 193 3.95 21.65 21.66
CA ALA A 193 4.62 21.92 22.92
C ALA A 193 4.01 23.10 23.71
N ALA A 194 3.45 24.08 23.02
CA ALA A 194 2.82 25.24 23.67
C ALA A 194 1.50 24.89 24.40
N SER A 195 0.90 23.73 24.12
CA SER A 195 -0.30 23.28 24.84
C SER A 195 -0.02 22.87 26.28
N GLY A 196 1.22 22.50 26.60
CA GLY A 196 1.59 21.89 27.88
C GLY A 196 0.99 20.49 28.11
N THR A 197 0.25 19.96 27.13
CA THR A 197 -0.44 18.67 27.21
C THR A 197 0.47 17.54 26.77
N ARG A 198 0.54 16.45 27.55
CA ARG A 198 1.31 15.25 27.22
C ARG A 198 0.38 14.21 26.61
N LEU A 199 0.27 14.22 25.29
CA LEU A 199 -0.57 13.30 24.52
C LEU A 199 -0.01 11.88 24.57
N MET A 200 -0.91 10.86 24.67
CA MET A 200 -0.56 9.44 24.65
C MET A 200 -1.40 8.70 23.62
N ALA A 201 -0.73 7.85 22.84
CA ALA A 201 -1.34 6.97 21.86
C ALA A 201 -1.10 5.50 22.23
N TYR A 202 -1.91 4.61 21.68
CA TYR A 202 -1.90 3.18 21.97
C TYR A 202 -1.92 2.38 20.69
N THR A 203 -1.14 1.29 20.63
CA THR A 203 -1.17 0.31 19.54
C THR A 203 -0.74 -1.05 20.07
N SER A 204 -0.96 -2.15 19.31
CA SER A 204 -0.50 -3.46 19.76
C SER A 204 1.01 -3.65 19.54
N THR A 205 1.63 -4.57 20.29
CA THR A 205 3.00 -5.01 20.04
C THR A 205 3.17 -5.68 18.66
N GLY A 206 2.06 -6.10 18.03
CA GLY A 206 2.03 -6.67 16.67
C GLY A 206 1.92 -5.61 15.56
N ALA A 207 1.75 -4.33 15.90
CA ALA A 207 1.58 -3.25 14.92
C ALA A 207 2.84 -3.02 14.08
N HIS A 208 2.64 -2.45 12.89
CA HIS A 208 3.76 -2.10 12.01
C HIS A 208 4.56 -0.93 12.58
N ILE A 209 5.90 -0.97 12.42
CA ILE A 209 6.84 0.05 12.91
C ILE A 209 6.52 1.48 12.42
N SER A 210 5.76 1.62 11.33
CA SER A 210 5.32 2.93 10.82
C SER A 210 4.53 3.73 11.86
N ILE A 211 3.76 3.09 12.75
CA ILE A 211 2.98 3.81 13.77
C ILE A 211 3.94 4.63 14.67
N ALA A 212 4.96 3.98 15.25
CA ALA A 212 5.95 4.67 16.08
C ALA A 212 6.71 5.74 15.30
N LYS A 213 7.08 5.45 14.04
CA LYS A 213 7.76 6.42 13.18
C LYS A 213 6.89 7.63 12.88
N MET A 214 5.58 7.48 12.70
CA MET A 214 4.69 8.61 12.44
C MET A 214 4.44 9.45 13.71
N MET A 215 4.45 8.84 14.90
CA MET A 215 4.44 9.58 16.17
C MET A 215 5.69 10.46 16.32
N ASP A 216 6.87 9.93 15.97
CA ASP A 216 8.13 10.68 15.96
C ASP A 216 8.07 11.84 14.95
N MET A 217 7.68 11.57 13.70
CA MET A 217 7.56 12.59 12.64
C MET A 217 6.51 13.66 12.95
N ALA A 218 5.47 13.32 13.68
CA ALA A 218 4.46 14.29 14.14
C ALA A 218 4.98 15.19 15.30
N GLY A 219 6.20 14.95 15.79
CA GLY A 219 6.79 15.69 16.90
C GLY A 219 6.25 15.33 18.28
N LEU A 220 5.58 14.18 18.42
CA LEU A 220 5.09 13.64 19.67
C LEU A 220 6.15 12.79 20.37
N GLY A 221 7.05 12.19 19.61
CA GLY A 221 8.06 11.24 20.09
C GLY A 221 7.51 9.82 20.27
N THR A 222 8.39 8.83 20.23
CA THR A 222 8.01 7.42 20.37
C THR A 222 7.56 7.06 21.80
N ASP A 223 8.01 7.78 22.81
CA ASP A 223 7.59 7.57 24.20
C ASP A 223 6.11 7.92 24.44
N ALA A 224 5.49 8.68 23.54
CA ALA A 224 4.07 8.98 23.53
C ALA A 224 3.22 7.83 22.98
N LEU A 225 3.82 6.70 22.59
CA LEU A 225 3.13 5.51 22.08
C LEU A 225 3.29 4.34 23.06
N ARG A 226 2.18 3.83 23.57
CA ARG A 226 2.14 2.62 24.38
C ARG A 226 1.95 1.40 23.49
N ALA A 227 2.82 0.42 23.63
CA ALA A 227 2.71 -0.89 22.98
C ALA A 227 1.93 -1.84 23.88
N ILE A 228 0.68 -2.11 23.53
CA ILE A 228 -0.22 -3.00 24.26
C ILE A 228 0.12 -4.45 23.91
N PRO A 229 0.26 -5.36 24.89
CA PRO A 229 0.47 -6.77 24.63
C PRO A 229 -0.60 -7.38 23.73
N VAL A 230 -0.25 -8.46 23.04
CA VAL A 230 -1.19 -9.26 22.24
C VAL A 230 -1.55 -10.55 22.98
N ASN A 231 -2.72 -11.11 22.66
CA ASN A 231 -3.18 -12.41 23.13
C ASN A 231 -2.51 -13.58 22.32
N ALA A 232 -2.90 -14.82 22.61
CA ALA A 232 -2.40 -16.01 21.92
C ALA A 232 -2.75 -16.06 20.41
N HIS A 233 -3.66 -15.20 19.94
CA HIS A 233 -4.02 -15.05 18.52
C HIS A 233 -3.29 -13.86 17.86
N TYR A 234 -2.34 -13.22 18.56
CA TYR A 234 -1.62 -12.03 18.13
C TYR A 234 -2.51 -10.80 17.92
N GLU A 235 -3.63 -10.72 18.63
CA GLU A 235 -4.60 -9.63 18.65
C GLU A 235 -4.37 -8.75 19.90
N MET A 236 -4.63 -7.45 19.80
CA MET A 236 -4.49 -6.51 20.93
C MET A 236 -5.31 -6.96 22.16
N ASP A 237 -4.69 -7.01 23.33
CA ASP A 237 -5.35 -7.32 24.59
C ASP A 237 -6.17 -6.12 25.08
N ILE A 238 -7.49 -6.23 25.06
CA ILE A 238 -8.42 -5.14 25.43
C ILE A 238 -8.33 -4.78 26.90
N ALA A 239 -8.14 -5.76 27.78
CA ALA A 239 -8.05 -5.51 29.22
C ALA A 239 -6.77 -4.71 29.54
N MET A 240 -5.66 -5.07 28.90
CA MET A 240 -4.41 -4.33 29.03
C MET A 240 -4.50 -2.92 28.42
N LEU A 241 -5.23 -2.75 27.31
CA LEU A 241 -5.48 -1.44 26.72
C LEU A 241 -6.22 -0.52 27.72
N GLU A 242 -7.32 -0.99 28.30
CA GLU A 242 -8.10 -0.22 29.29
C GLU A 242 -7.29 0.13 30.53
N GLN A 243 -6.55 -0.85 31.06
CA GLN A 243 -5.67 -0.64 32.20
C GLN A 243 -4.62 0.45 31.91
N THR A 244 -3.95 0.35 30.75
CA THR A 244 -2.89 1.31 30.38
C THR A 244 -3.45 2.72 30.19
N ILE A 245 -4.65 2.87 29.59
CA ILE A 245 -5.34 4.16 29.49
C ILE A 245 -5.63 4.76 30.88
N ALA A 246 -6.12 3.93 31.81
CA ALA A 246 -6.43 4.39 33.17
C ALA A 246 -5.16 4.81 33.92
N GLU A 247 -4.08 4.06 33.81
CA GLU A 247 -2.77 4.36 34.39
C GLU A 247 -2.17 5.67 33.87
N ASP A 248 -2.20 5.88 32.53
CA ASP A 248 -1.71 7.12 31.93
C ASP A 248 -2.51 8.34 32.39
N ARG A 249 -3.84 8.24 32.51
CA ARG A 249 -4.68 9.31 33.06
C ARG A 249 -4.35 9.62 34.53
N ALA A 250 -4.13 8.59 35.33
CA ALA A 250 -3.76 8.76 36.74
C ALA A 250 -2.39 9.46 36.91
N GLN A 251 -1.50 9.32 35.91
CA GLN A 251 -0.20 9.98 35.83
C GLN A 251 -0.26 11.39 35.22
N GLY A 252 -1.44 11.88 34.84
CA GLY A 252 -1.63 13.20 34.24
C GLY A 252 -1.32 13.29 32.73
N TYR A 253 -1.22 12.15 32.06
CA TYR A 253 -1.17 12.12 30.59
C TYR A 253 -2.57 12.30 29.99
N THR A 254 -2.61 12.66 28.72
CA THR A 254 -3.83 12.81 27.95
C THR A 254 -3.89 11.77 26.82
N PRO A 255 -4.58 10.62 27.05
CA PRO A 255 -4.89 9.69 25.97
C PRO A 255 -5.66 10.38 24.84
N PHE A 256 -5.26 10.15 23.58
CA PHE A 256 -5.92 10.82 22.44
C PHE A 256 -6.14 9.90 21.23
N PHE A 257 -5.38 8.79 21.07
CA PHE A 257 -5.34 8.03 19.82
C PHE A 257 -5.14 6.54 20.10
N ILE A 258 -5.90 5.69 19.42
CA ILE A 258 -5.69 4.25 19.36
C ILE A 258 -5.48 3.87 17.90
N ALA A 259 -4.35 3.20 17.60
CA ALA A 259 -4.11 2.57 16.30
C ALA A 259 -4.35 1.06 16.42
N ALA A 260 -5.51 0.61 15.95
CA ALA A 260 -5.83 -0.80 15.79
C ALA A 260 -5.36 -1.29 14.41
N THR A 261 -5.02 -2.56 14.27
CA THR A 261 -4.52 -3.13 13.01
C THR A 261 -5.51 -4.13 12.42
N ALA A 262 -5.89 -3.92 11.16
CA ALA A 262 -6.61 -4.91 10.36
C ALA A 262 -5.62 -5.66 9.47
N GLY A 263 -5.09 -6.78 9.98
CA GLY A 263 -4.05 -7.56 9.32
C GLY A 263 -2.63 -7.13 9.71
N THR A 264 -2.11 -7.68 10.81
CA THR A 264 -0.75 -7.40 11.28
C THR A 264 0.30 -7.91 10.30
N VAL A 265 1.41 -7.16 10.17
CA VAL A 265 2.45 -7.47 9.19
C VAL A 265 3.09 -8.83 9.40
N ASN A 266 3.22 -9.32 10.64
CA ASN A 266 3.90 -10.58 10.93
C ASN A 266 2.99 -11.79 10.71
N THR A 267 1.77 -11.78 11.25
CA THR A 267 0.91 -12.97 11.33
C THR A 267 -0.41 -12.85 10.57
N GLY A 268 -0.76 -11.64 10.15
CA GLY A 268 -2.07 -11.39 9.54
C GLY A 268 -3.22 -11.32 10.54
N ALA A 269 -2.95 -11.23 11.84
CA ALA A 269 -3.97 -11.08 12.87
C ALA A 269 -4.77 -9.79 12.68
N ILE A 270 -6.04 -9.82 13.05
CA ILE A 270 -6.93 -8.66 13.05
C ILE A 270 -7.23 -8.33 14.51
N ASP A 271 -6.90 -7.12 14.94
CA ASP A 271 -7.27 -6.65 16.27
C ASP A 271 -8.80 -6.65 16.43
N PRO A 272 -9.36 -6.85 17.63
CA PRO A 272 -10.80 -6.89 17.86
C PRO A 272 -11.41 -5.48 17.72
N LEU A 273 -11.60 -5.03 16.46
CA LEU A 273 -11.92 -3.65 16.09
C LEU A 273 -13.17 -3.12 16.80
N ASP A 274 -14.23 -3.92 16.90
CA ASP A 274 -15.47 -3.50 17.54
C ASP A 274 -15.27 -3.25 19.06
N ALA A 275 -14.56 -4.13 19.75
CA ALA A 275 -14.22 -3.94 21.15
C ALA A 275 -13.29 -2.72 21.37
N ILE A 276 -12.34 -2.48 20.47
CA ILE A 276 -11.49 -1.29 20.51
C ILE A 276 -12.30 -0.03 20.26
N ALA A 277 -13.26 -0.07 19.34
CA ALA A 277 -14.17 1.06 19.09
C ALA A 277 -14.99 1.41 20.33
N GLU A 278 -15.49 0.41 21.07
CA GLU A 278 -16.15 0.64 22.36
C GLU A 278 -15.23 1.31 23.38
N VAL A 279 -13.96 0.89 23.46
CA VAL A 279 -12.97 1.55 24.33
C VAL A 279 -12.74 2.99 23.90
N ALA A 280 -12.53 3.21 22.60
CA ALA A 280 -12.30 4.55 22.06
C ALA A 280 -13.46 5.49 22.35
N GLU A 281 -14.70 5.06 22.12
CA GLU A 281 -15.92 5.84 22.42
C GLU A 281 -16.05 6.18 23.92
N ARG A 282 -15.90 5.17 24.81
CA ARG A 282 -15.99 5.40 26.27
C ARG A 282 -14.97 6.39 26.77
N HIS A 283 -13.79 6.40 26.18
CA HIS A 283 -12.69 7.25 26.61
C HIS A 283 -12.54 8.54 25.81
N GLY A 284 -13.33 8.73 24.74
CA GLY A 284 -13.26 9.90 23.85
C GLY A 284 -11.92 9.97 23.10
N LEU A 285 -11.42 8.83 22.62
CA LEU A 285 -10.17 8.70 21.88
C LEU A 285 -10.44 8.56 20.38
N TRP A 286 -9.54 9.08 19.57
CA TRP A 286 -9.54 8.88 18.13
C TRP A 286 -9.20 7.43 17.80
N LEU A 287 -10.07 6.72 17.10
CA LEU A 287 -9.81 5.40 16.60
C LEU A 287 -9.26 5.47 15.16
N HIS A 288 -8.03 5.05 14.97
CA HIS A 288 -7.41 4.84 13.68
C HIS A 288 -7.28 3.34 13.40
N VAL A 289 -7.69 2.90 12.22
CA VAL A 289 -7.45 1.53 11.77
C VAL A 289 -6.32 1.54 10.73
N ASP A 290 -5.16 0.98 11.11
CA ASP A 290 -4.13 0.58 10.15
C ASP A 290 -4.61 -0.67 9.42
N GLY A 291 -5.28 -0.46 8.31
CA GLY A 291 -5.75 -1.49 7.39
C GLY A 291 -4.84 -1.63 6.18
N ALA A 292 -3.53 -1.41 6.32
CA ALA A 292 -2.55 -1.30 5.22
C ALA A 292 -2.81 -2.26 4.06
N TYR A 293 -3.21 -3.47 4.35
CA TYR A 293 -3.74 -4.39 3.34
C TYR A 293 -5.12 -4.94 3.72
N GLY A 294 -5.36 -5.14 5.01
CA GLY A 294 -6.54 -5.87 5.48
C GLY A 294 -7.85 -5.11 5.34
N ALA A 295 -7.85 -3.77 5.24
CA ALA A 295 -9.08 -3.02 4.98
C ALA A 295 -9.75 -3.43 3.66
N LEU A 296 -8.97 -3.80 2.63
CA LEU A 296 -9.51 -4.30 1.36
C LEU A 296 -10.12 -5.69 1.46
N ALA A 297 -9.96 -6.41 2.59
CA ALA A 297 -10.71 -7.65 2.84
C ALA A 297 -12.23 -7.42 2.95
N MET A 298 -12.68 -6.19 3.12
CA MET A 298 -14.10 -5.81 2.98
C MET A 298 -14.68 -6.12 1.59
N LEU A 299 -13.84 -6.28 0.56
CA LEU A 299 -14.26 -6.76 -0.77
C LEU A 299 -14.65 -8.24 -0.77
N SER A 300 -14.16 -9.04 0.18
CA SER A 300 -14.48 -10.46 0.30
C SER A 300 -15.67 -10.68 1.24
N ALA A 301 -16.81 -11.14 0.71
CA ALA A 301 -17.99 -11.42 1.52
C ALA A 301 -17.73 -12.46 2.64
N GLU A 302 -16.76 -13.37 2.44
CA GLU A 302 -16.38 -14.37 3.44
C GLU A 302 -15.58 -13.75 4.60
N ILE A 303 -14.70 -12.76 4.30
CA ILE A 303 -13.75 -12.23 5.28
C ILE A 303 -14.26 -10.94 5.92
N ALA A 304 -15.05 -10.13 5.21
CA ALA A 304 -15.58 -8.86 5.68
C ALA A 304 -16.19 -8.90 7.09
N PRO A 305 -16.95 -9.95 7.51
CA PRO A 305 -17.51 -10.02 8.87
C PRO A 305 -16.46 -10.00 9.98
N ARG A 306 -15.21 -10.37 9.69
CA ARG A 306 -14.09 -10.33 10.66
C ARG A 306 -13.55 -8.94 10.91
N LEU A 307 -13.96 -7.97 10.11
CA LEU A 307 -13.57 -6.56 10.20
C LEU A 307 -14.68 -5.71 10.84
N ALA A 308 -15.68 -6.34 11.48
CA ALA A 308 -16.72 -5.64 12.22
C ALA A 308 -16.11 -4.63 13.21
N GLY A 309 -16.62 -3.40 13.22
CA GLY A 309 -16.07 -2.28 13.96
C GLY A 309 -15.17 -1.35 13.14
N LEU A 310 -14.73 -1.75 11.94
CA LEU A 310 -13.96 -0.88 11.05
C LEU A 310 -14.76 0.37 10.67
N GLU A 311 -16.05 0.21 10.44
CA GLU A 311 -16.99 1.29 10.11
C GLU A 311 -17.18 2.31 11.24
N ARG A 312 -16.71 2.02 12.46
CA ARG A 312 -16.76 2.92 13.62
C ARG A 312 -15.51 3.79 13.77
N ALA A 313 -14.45 3.51 12.98
CA ALA A 313 -13.20 4.25 13.06
C ALA A 313 -13.37 5.73 12.68
N ASP A 314 -12.56 6.60 13.30
CA ASP A 314 -12.44 8.02 12.91
C ASP A 314 -11.57 8.17 11.66
N SER A 315 -10.62 7.24 11.47
CA SER A 315 -9.79 7.19 10.27
C SER A 315 -9.36 5.76 9.92
N VAL A 316 -9.20 5.50 8.61
CA VAL A 316 -8.68 4.24 8.07
C VAL A 316 -7.57 4.56 7.07
N ALA A 317 -6.42 3.89 7.21
CA ALA A 317 -5.33 3.94 6.25
C ALA A 317 -5.16 2.59 5.56
N PHE A 318 -5.00 2.58 4.22
CA PHE A 318 -4.74 1.34 3.49
C PHE A 318 -4.03 1.60 2.16
N ASP A 319 -3.55 0.52 1.51
CA ASP A 319 -2.82 0.59 0.25
C ASP A 319 -3.51 -0.22 -0.86
N PHE A 320 -3.98 0.46 -1.91
CA PHE A 320 -4.46 -0.21 -3.13
C PHE A 320 -3.35 -1.02 -3.81
N HIS A 321 -2.09 -0.59 -3.66
CA HIS A 321 -0.92 -1.28 -4.24
C HIS A 321 -0.50 -2.57 -3.50
N LYS A 322 -1.24 -2.96 -2.43
CA LYS A 322 -1.09 -4.24 -1.75
C LYS A 322 -2.14 -5.24 -2.24
N TRP A 323 -3.16 -5.51 -1.47
CA TRP A 323 -4.19 -6.49 -1.84
C TRP A 323 -5.10 -6.02 -2.98
N GLY A 324 -5.18 -4.71 -3.23
CA GLY A 324 -5.90 -4.15 -4.38
C GLY A 324 -5.23 -4.38 -5.73
N GLN A 325 -4.03 -4.97 -5.78
CA GLN A 325 -3.30 -5.34 -7.00
C GLN A 325 -3.02 -4.15 -7.94
N VAL A 326 -3.03 -2.94 -7.42
CA VAL A 326 -2.70 -1.72 -8.17
C VAL A 326 -1.18 -1.53 -8.22
N PRO A 327 -0.56 -1.11 -9.33
CA PRO A 327 0.87 -0.79 -9.34
C PRO A 327 1.26 0.30 -8.34
N TYR A 328 2.48 0.25 -7.82
CA TYR A 328 3.05 1.25 -6.91
C TYR A 328 3.10 2.64 -7.55
N ASP A 329 2.82 3.76 -6.79
CA ASP A 329 2.28 3.76 -5.44
C ASP A 329 0.80 4.19 -5.44
N ALA A 330 0.01 3.71 -4.47
CA ALA A 330 -1.38 4.11 -4.28
C ALA A 330 -1.85 3.78 -2.84
N GLY A 331 -1.36 4.55 -1.87
CA GLY A 331 -1.89 4.55 -0.50
C GLY A 331 -3.12 5.44 -0.40
N PHE A 332 -3.94 5.22 0.61
CA PHE A 332 -5.17 5.98 0.83
C PHE A 332 -5.40 6.26 2.31
N ILE A 333 -5.84 7.47 2.62
CA ILE A 333 -6.38 7.86 3.92
C ILE A 333 -7.86 8.18 3.78
N LEU A 334 -8.67 7.68 4.72
CA LEU A 334 -10.07 8.03 4.89
C LEU A 334 -10.26 8.62 6.29
N ILE A 335 -10.92 9.76 6.40
CA ILE A 335 -11.20 10.46 7.66
C ILE A 335 -12.68 10.78 7.74
N ARG A 336 -13.31 10.38 8.84
CA ARG A 336 -14.74 10.51 9.06
C ARG A 336 -15.21 11.95 9.10
N ASP A 337 -14.53 12.80 9.87
CA ASP A 337 -14.84 14.23 9.98
C ASP A 337 -14.02 15.04 8.97
N SER A 338 -14.65 15.36 7.85
CA SER A 338 -14.02 16.13 6.77
C SER A 338 -13.64 17.55 7.19
N GLN A 339 -14.35 18.15 8.16
CA GLN A 339 -14.04 19.51 8.62
C GLN A 339 -12.76 19.50 9.46
N GLN A 340 -12.60 18.54 10.38
CA GLN A 340 -11.34 18.38 11.13
C GLN A 340 -10.15 18.10 10.21
N HIS A 341 -10.36 17.30 9.16
CA HIS A 341 -9.34 17.04 8.15
C HIS A 341 -8.95 18.33 7.41
N PHE A 342 -9.92 19.06 6.90
CA PHE A 342 -9.72 20.35 6.23
C PHE A 342 -9.02 21.36 7.15
N ASP A 343 -9.50 21.57 8.36
CA ASP A 343 -8.93 22.53 9.33
C ASP A 343 -7.48 22.21 9.69
N THR A 344 -7.09 20.94 9.51
CA THR A 344 -5.72 20.50 9.77
C THR A 344 -4.75 20.99 8.71
N PHE A 345 -5.09 20.99 7.44
CA PHE A 345 -4.16 21.22 6.35
C PHE A 345 -4.44 22.49 5.55
N ALA A 346 -5.70 22.90 5.41
CA ALA A 346 -6.05 24.05 4.59
C ALA A 346 -5.32 25.31 5.05
N ALA A 347 -4.66 25.99 4.13
CA ALA A 347 -3.93 27.22 4.39
C ALA A 347 -4.18 28.23 3.26
N PRO A 348 -4.56 29.48 3.59
CA PRO A 348 -4.72 30.51 2.59
C PRO A 348 -3.34 30.90 2.01
N ALA A 349 -3.25 30.94 0.68
CA ALA A 349 -2.07 31.44 -0.02
C ALA A 349 -2.53 32.30 -1.20
N ALA A 350 -1.91 33.46 -1.40
CA ALA A 350 -2.33 34.42 -2.42
C ALA A 350 -2.34 33.83 -3.85
N TYR A 351 -1.36 32.96 -4.17
CA TYR A 351 -1.26 32.30 -5.47
C TYR A 351 -2.19 31.09 -5.63
N LEU A 352 -2.92 30.72 -4.57
CA LEU A 352 -3.95 29.69 -4.56
C LEU A 352 -5.36 30.31 -4.43
N GLY A 353 -5.56 31.50 -4.94
CA GLY A 353 -6.86 32.15 -4.93
C GLY A 353 -7.97 31.23 -5.47
N ARG A 354 -9.09 31.17 -4.75
CA ARG A 354 -10.25 30.37 -5.11
C ARG A 354 -11.25 31.26 -5.80
N GLU A 355 -11.75 30.81 -6.96
CA GLU A 355 -12.73 31.52 -7.74
C GLU A 355 -14.04 30.73 -7.83
N ALA A 356 -15.13 31.42 -8.12
CA ALA A 356 -16.44 30.78 -8.31
C ALA A 356 -16.53 30.02 -9.65
N SER A 357 -15.69 30.36 -10.62
CA SER A 357 -15.67 29.77 -11.95
C SER A 357 -14.27 29.78 -12.55
N GLY A 358 -14.06 29.04 -13.65
CA GLY A 358 -12.80 28.94 -14.33
C GLY A 358 -11.85 27.92 -13.67
N MET A 359 -10.61 27.87 -14.13
CA MET A 359 -9.62 26.87 -13.70
C MET A 359 -9.34 26.90 -12.18
N ALA A 360 -9.54 28.02 -11.50
CA ALA A 360 -9.33 28.17 -10.07
C ALA A 360 -10.58 27.82 -9.21
N ALA A 361 -11.64 27.31 -9.82
CA ALA A 361 -12.86 26.87 -9.13
C ALA A 361 -12.71 25.46 -8.48
N GLY A 362 -13.80 24.88 -8.03
CA GLY A 362 -13.87 23.49 -7.55
C GLY A 362 -13.33 23.25 -6.13
N SER A 363 -13.31 24.27 -5.28
CA SER A 363 -12.92 24.16 -3.85
C SER A 363 -13.92 23.30 -3.04
N PRO A 364 -13.47 22.58 -1.98
CA PRO A 364 -12.08 22.44 -1.56
C PRO A 364 -11.24 21.59 -2.50
N TRP A 365 -9.95 21.85 -2.56
CA TRP A 365 -9.02 21.11 -3.41
C TRP A 365 -8.33 19.98 -2.62
N PRO A 366 -7.82 18.93 -3.28
CA PRO A 366 -7.12 17.85 -2.58
C PRO A 366 -5.92 18.32 -1.72
N CYS A 367 -5.20 19.37 -2.12
CA CYS A 367 -4.12 19.95 -1.32
C CYS A 367 -4.59 20.60 0.00
N ASP A 368 -5.89 20.80 0.18
CA ASP A 368 -6.45 21.30 1.44
C ASP A 368 -6.61 20.18 2.50
N PHE A 369 -6.33 18.91 2.13
CA PHE A 369 -6.48 17.72 2.96
C PHE A 369 -5.17 16.95 3.22
N GLY A 370 -4.03 17.48 2.82
CA GLY A 370 -2.74 16.81 3.03
C GLY A 370 -1.55 17.75 2.85
N PRO A 371 -0.34 17.25 3.09
CA PRO A 371 0.88 18.04 3.00
C PRO A 371 1.31 18.35 1.56
N ASP A 372 0.84 17.55 0.57
CA ASP A 372 1.32 17.63 -0.80
C ASP A 372 0.56 18.70 -1.59
N LEU A 373 1.30 19.68 -2.14
CA LEU A 373 0.74 20.66 -3.07
C LEU A 373 0.72 20.13 -4.51
N SER A 374 1.77 19.43 -4.92
CA SER A 374 1.85 18.75 -6.21
C SER A 374 1.58 17.26 -6.04
N ARG A 375 0.58 16.75 -6.75
CA ARG A 375 0.09 15.37 -6.59
C ARG A 375 -0.08 14.70 -7.94
N GLY A 376 0.47 13.48 -8.11
CA GLY A 376 0.27 12.66 -9.28
C GLY A 376 -1.13 12.04 -9.34
N PHE A 377 -1.53 11.55 -10.49
CA PHE A 377 -2.85 10.96 -10.74
C PHE A 377 -2.93 9.48 -10.29
N ARG A 378 -2.65 9.23 -8.98
CA ARG A 378 -2.69 7.89 -8.37
C ARG A 378 -4.07 7.24 -8.46
N ALA A 379 -5.13 8.04 -8.41
CA ALA A 379 -6.50 7.56 -8.45
C ALA A 379 -6.85 6.83 -9.76
N LEU A 380 -6.23 7.18 -10.90
CA LEU A 380 -6.59 6.62 -12.20
C LEU A 380 -6.41 5.11 -12.24
N LYS A 381 -5.29 4.59 -11.76
CA LYS A 381 -5.00 3.15 -11.77
C LYS A 381 -5.91 2.37 -10.81
N ALA A 382 -6.29 2.96 -9.66
CA ALA A 382 -7.28 2.37 -8.77
C ALA A 382 -8.68 2.36 -9.41
N TRP A 383 -9.08 3.46 -10.04
CA TRP A 383 -10.33 3.60 -10.78
C TRP A 383 -10.43 2.57 -11.92
N PHE A 384 -9.39 2.44 -12.75
CA PHE A 384 -9.32 1.43 -13.82
C PHE A 384 -9.45 0.02 -13.28
N THR A 385 -8.73 -0.29 -12.20
CA THR A 385 -8.76 -1.62 -11.57
C THR A 385 -10.16 -1.97 -11.08
N LEU A 386 -10.83 -1.04 -10.39
CA LEU A 386 -12.20 -1.23 -9.92
C LEU A 386 -13.20 -1.33 -11.06
N GLN A 387 -13.08 -0.51 -12.11
CA GLN A 387 -13.99 -0.54 -13.26
C GLN A 387 -13.83 -1.81 -14.12
N VAL A 388 -12.60 -2.26 -14.33
CA VAL A 388 -12.33 -3.39 -15.23
C VAL A 388 -12.61 -4.74 -14.55
N TYR A 389 -12.23 -4.88 -13.27
CA TYR A 389 -12.39 -6.15 -12.57
C TYR A 389 -13.65 -6.22 -11.71
N GLY A 390 -14.17 -5.10 -11.24
CA GLY A 390 -15.27 -5.05 -10.29
C GLY A 390 -14.89 -5.53 -8.89
N THR A 391 -15.73 -5.20 -7.92
CA THR A 391 -15.51 -5.55 -6.51
C THR A 391 -15.59 -7.06 -6.25
N GLU A 392 -16.51 -7.76 -6.94
CA GLU A 392 -16.67 -9.22 -6.78
C GLU A 392 -15.40 -9.99 -7.18
N LYS A 393 -14.81 -9.67 -8.34
CA LYS A 393 -13.59 -10.34 -8.80
C LYS A 393 -12.40 -10.05 -7.90
N LEU A 394 -12.26 -8.82 -7.44
CA LEU A 394 -11.21 -8.45 -6.49
C LEU A 394 -11.41 -9.16 -5.14
N GLY A 395 -12.64 -9.26 -4.65
CA GLY A 395 -13.00 -10.03 -3.45
C GLY A 395 -12.67 -11.51 -3.59
N GLN A 396 -12.97 -12.12 -4.75
CA GLN A 396 -12.60 -13.51 -5.04
C GLN A 396 -11.09 -13.74 -5.01
N VAL A 397 -10.30 -12.81 -5.55
CA VAL A 397 -8.82 -12.85 -5.48
C VAL A 397 -8.34 -12.83 -4.04
N ILE A 398 -8.92 -11.96 -3.20
CA ILE A 398 -8.60 -11.87 -1.78
C ILE A 398 -8.94 -13.19 -1.06
N SER A 399 -10.15 -13.72 -1.24
CA SER A 399 -10.56 -15.02 -0.68
C SER A 399 -9.62 -16.13 -1.11
N HIS A 400 -9.27 -16.20 -2.40
CA HIS A 400 -8.36 -17.20 -2.94
C HIS A 400 -6.97 -17.17 -2.29
N THR A 401 -6.41 -16.00 -2.03
CA THR A 401 -5.11 -15.91 -1.35
C THR A 401 -5.18 -16.40 0.10
N CYS A 402 -6.32 -16.21 0.78
CA CYS A 402 -6.56 -16.78 2.10
C CYS A 402 -6.77 -18.31 2.06
N GLU A 403 -7.43 -18.83 1.03
CA GLU A 403 -7.56 -20.28 0.80
C GLU A 403 -6.19 -20.94 0.57
N LEU A 404 -5.29 -20.28 -0.17
CA LEU A 404 -3.93 -20.77 -0.36
C LEU A 404 -3.12 -20.77 0.94
N ALA A 405 -3.34 -19.79 1.84
CA ALA A 405 -2.73 -19.79 3.16
C ALA A 405 -3.24 -20.97 4.03
N LYS A 406 -4.55 -21.24 3.99
CA LYS A 406 -5.13 -22.44 4.65
C LYS A 406 -4.61 -23.74 4.04
N TYR A 407 -4.42 -23.80 2.72
CA TYR A 407 -3.79 -24.93 2.06
C TYR A 407 -2.34 -25.14 2.54
N LEU A 408 -1.55 -24.09 2.63
CA LEU A 408 -0.18 -24.14 3.17
C LEU A 408 -0.18 -24.63 4.63
N GLU A 409 -1.10 -24.14 5.47
CA GLU A 409 -1.30 -24.62 6.86
C GLU A 409 -1.56 -26.13 6.90
N GLN A 410 -2.43 -26.64 6.03
CA GLN A 410 -2.73 -28.09 5.94
C GLN A 410 -1.49 -28.91 5.51
N CYS A 411 -0.73 -28.42 4.54
CA CYS A 411 0.52 -29.05 4.11
C CYS A 411 1.54 -29.13 5.26
N ILE A 412 1.69 -28.03 6.03
CA ILE A 412 2.58 -27.99 7.20
C ILE A 412 2.11 -28.99 8.26
N ALA A 413 0.82 -29.05 8.56
CA ALA A 413 0.28 -29.99 9.56
C ALA A 413 0.46 -31.46 9.19
N GLN A 414 0.56 -31.79 7.90
CA GLN A 414 0.79 -33.13 7.38
C GLN A 414 2.28 -33.49 7.24
N THR A 415 3.20 -32.54 7.45
CA THR A 415 4.64 -32.68 7.26
C THR A 415 5.34 -32.71 8.62
N GLN A 416 5.92 -33.83 9.01
CA GLN A 416 6.53 -34.02 10.33
C GLN A 416 7.70 -33.05 10.59
N GLU A 417 8.44 -32.71 9.55
CA GLU A 417 9.63 -31.83 9.59
C GLU A 417 9.28 -30.36 9.74
N LEU A 418 8.01 -30.00 9.59
CA LEU A 418 7.55 -28.60 9.67
C LEU A 418 6.72 -28.33 10.92
N GLU A 419 6.70 -27.11 11.37
CA GLU A 419 5.78 -26.64 12.42
C GLU A 419 5.26 -25.25 12.14
N LEU A 420 3.97 -25.04 12.42
CA LEU A 420 3.32 -23.74 12.41
C LEU A 420 3.69 -22.97 13.67
N LEU A 421 3.98 -21.66 13.55
CA LEU A 421 4.38 -20.81 14.68
C LEU A 421 3.31 -19.79 15.09
N ALA A 422 2.30 -19.56 14.25
CA ALA A 422 1.18 -18.68 14.57
C ALA A 422 -0.10 -19.18 13.89
N PRO A 423 -1.30 -18.90 14.43
CA PRO A 423 -2.56 -19.14 13.75
C PRO A 423 -2.62 -18.43 12.39
N VAL A 424 -3.21 -19.09 11.38
CA VAL A 424 -3.40 -18.49 10.05
C VAL A 424 -4.71 -17.70 10.03
N SER A 425 -4.59 -16.41 10.21
CA SER A 425 -5.75 -15.50 10.28
C SER A 425 -6.24 -15.04 8.91
N LEU A 426 -5.34 -14.63 8.03
CA LEU A 426 -5.63 -14.18 6.67
C LEU A 426 -4.76 -14.95 5.67
N ASN A 427 -3.90 -14.26 4.95
CA ASN A 427 -3.07 -14.77 3.86
C ASN A 427 -1.57 -14.85 4.23
N ILE A 428 -1.23 -14.78 5.51
CA ILE A 428 0.16 -14.89 6.00
C ILE A 428 0.30 -16.17 6.81
N VAL A 429 1.34 -16.97 6.51
CA VAL A 429 1.66 -18.21 7.22
C VAL A 429 3.08 -18.13 7.75
N CYS A 430 3.22 -18.29 9.08
CA CYS A 430 4.51 -18.32 9.78
C CYS A 430 4.81 -19.77 10.21
N PHE A 431 5.84 -20.34 9.64
CA PHE A 431 6.22 -21.73 9.91
C PHE A 431 7.75 -21.89 9.94
N ARG A 432 8.24 -23.04 10.35
CA ARG A 432 9.68 -23.36 10.27
C ARG A 432 9.95 -24.84 10.07
N TYR A 433 11.14 -25.15 9.60
CA TYR A 433 11.71 -26.47 9.58
C TYR A 433 12.21 -26.84 11.00
N ARG A 434 11.81 -28.02 11.48
CA ARG A 434 12.13 -28.54 12.83
C ARG A 434 13.54 -29.10 12.86
N CYS A 435 14.42 -28.57 13.67
CA CYS A 435 15.75 -29.13 13.94
C CYS A 435 16.32 -28.54 15.24
N LYS A 436 17.48 -29.03 15.66
CA LYS A 436 18.12 -28.61 16.93
C LYS A 436 18.52 -27.12 16.91
N ASP A 437 19.03 -26.61 15.77
CA ASP A 437 19.46 -25.21 15.59
C ASP A 437 18.49 -24.49 14.61
N ALA A 438 17.21 -24.54 14.97
CA ALA A 438 16.15 -24.11 14.06
C ALA A 438 16.27 -22.66 13.60
N ASN A 439 16.68 -21.72 14.46
CA ASN A 439 16.78 -20.31 14.06
C ASN A 439 17.83 -20.09 12.96
N ARG A 440 19.03 -20.67 13.10
CA ARG A 440 20.08 -20.60 12.07
C ARG A 440 19.64 -21.28 10.78
N VAL A 441 19.18 -22.52 10.87
CA VAL A 441 18.80 -23.33 9.70
C VAL A 441 17.68 -22.65 8.91
N ASN A 442 16.64 -22.14 9.57
CA ASN A 442 15.55 -21.47 8.87
C ASN A 442 15.94 -20.11 8.27
N ALA A 443 16.87 -19.36 8.88
CA ALA A 443 17.46 -18.18 8.26
C ALA A 443 18.15 -18.52 6.93
N GLU A 444 18.94 -19.59 6.93
CA GLU A 444 19.66 -20.09 5.74
C GLU A 444 18.70 -20.66 4.68
N ILE A 445 17.58 -21.30 5.08
CA ILE A 445 16.55 -21.79 4.17
C ILE A 445 15.91 -20.60 3.44
N VAL A 446 15.56 -19.51 4.14
CA VAL A 446 14.98 -18.33 3.50
C VAL A 446 15.91 -17.77 2.42
N VAL A 447 17.19 -17.63 2.71
CA VAL A 447 18.19 -17.17 1.74
C VAL A 447 18.27 -18.12 0.53
N ALA A 448 18.36 -19.43 0.79
CA ALA A 448 18.44 -20.43 -0.28
C ALA A 448 17.20 -20.46 -1.17
N LEU A 449 15.99 -20.30 -0.61
CA LEU A 449 14.75 -20.18 -1.35
C LEU A 449 14.78 -18.97 -2.31
N GLN A 450 15.24 -17.83 -1.81
CA GLN A 450 15.34 -16.60 -2.62
C GLN A 450 16.39 -16.74 -3.74
N GLU A 451 17.58 -17.24 -3.41
CA GLU A 451 18.69 -17.42 -4.36
C GLU A 451 18.42 -18.50 -5.41
N SER A 452 17.60 -19.52 -5.08
CA SER A 452 17.18 -20.55 -6.03
C SER A 452 16.22 -20.02 -7.11
N GLY A 453 15.60 -18.85 -6.88
CA GLY A 453 14.58 -18.29 -7.76
C GLY A 453 13.24 -19.04 -7.73
N ILE A 454 13.04 -20.03 -6.84
CA ILE A 454 11.82 -20.84 -6.74
C ILE A 454 10.72 -20.06 -6.01
N ALA A 455 11.06 -19.54 -4.83
CA ALA A 455 10.15 -18.78 -4.00
C ALA A 455 10.92 -17.72 -3.20
N ALA A 456 10.27 -16.59 -2.93
CA ALA A 456 10.88 -15.52 -2.14
C ALA A 456 10.02 -15.18 -0.90
N PRO A 457 9.99 -16.04 0.13
CA PRO A 457 9.41 -15.69 1.42
C PRO A 457 10.30 -14.70 2.16
N SER A 458 9.80 -14.11 3.26
CA SER A 458 10.61 -13.34 4.21
C SER A 458 10.79 -14.11 5.53
N ALA A 459 11.66 -13.61 6.39
CA ALA A 459 11.78 -14.10 7.77
C ALA A 459 11.05 -13.14 8.73
N THR A 460 10.60 -13.69 9.86
CA THR A 460 10.18 -12.92 11.04
C THR A 460 10.54 -13.70 12.31
N THR A 461 10.50 -13.04 13.47
CA THR A 461 10.71 -13.70 14.75
C THR A 461 9.44 -13.61 15.58
N LEU A 462 8.97 -14.74 16.08
CA LEU A 462 7.81 -14.87 16.96
C LEU A 462 8.26 -15.60 18.22
N ASP A 463 8.13 -15.00 19.39
CA ASP A 463 8.51 -15.58 20.68
C ASP A 463 9.93 -16.21 20.63
N ASP A 464 10.92 -15.44 20.18
CA ASP A 464 12.34 -15.83 19.99
C ASP A 464 12.57 -16.94 18.95
N LYS A 465 11.55 -17.36 18.22
CA LYS A 465 11.63 -18.36 17.15
C LYS A 465 11.62 -17.70 15.78
N LEU A 466 12.68 -17.94 15.01
CA LEU A 466 12.71 -17.51 13.62
C LEU A 466 11.73 -18.33 12.80
N ALA A 467 10.84 -17.64 12.08
CA ALA A 467 9.87 -18.20 11.17
C ALA A 467 10.22 -17.88 9.70
N ILE A 468 10.01 -18.85 8.82
CA ILE A 468 9.79 -18.61 7.41
C ILE A 468 8.38 -18.02 7.29
N ARG A 469 8.27 -16.82 6.74
CA ARG A 469 7.01 -16.09 6.64
C ARG A 469 6.60 -16.00 5.18
N ALA A 470 5.57 -16.74 4.80
CA ALA A 470 4.95 -16.70 3.49
C ALA A 470 3.73 -15.78 3.51
N ALA A 471 3.81 -14.66 2.81
CA ALA A 471 2.74 -13.68 2.66
C ALA A 471 2.17 -13.78 1.24
N ILE A 472 0.99 -14.38 1.10
CA ILE A 472 0.40 -14.77 -0.18
C ILE A 472 -0.49 -13.65 -0.67
N PHE A 473 0.08 -12.66 -1.38
CA PHE A 473 -0.63 -11.47 -1.88
C PHE A 473 -0.87 -11.47 -3.38
N ASN A 474 -0.02 -12.16 -4.14
CA ASN A 474 -0.06 -12.08 -5.59
C ASN A 474 -1.24 -12.86 -6.16
N HIS A 475 -2.04 -12.22 -6.99
CA HIS A 475 -3.21 -12.83 -7.63
C HIS A 475 -2.88 -13.95 -8.62
N ARG A 476 -1.60 -14.12 -8.97
CA ARG A 476 -1.11 -15.18 -9.89
C ARG A 476 -0.68 -16.44 -9.14
N THR A 477 -0.52 -16.36 -7.81
CA THR A 477 -0.11 -17.51 -6.97
C THR A 477 -1.18 -18.60 -7.01
N ASN A 478 -0.75 -19.85 -7.08
CA ASN A 478 -1.61 -21.04 -7.06
C ASN A 478 -1.03 -22.16 -6.17
N LYS A 479 -1.74 -23.28 -6.05
CA LYS A 479 -1.31 -24.40 -5.22
C LYS A 479 0.06 -24.96 -5.61
N GLY A 480 0.41 -24.99 -6.90
CA GLY A 480 1.71 -25.44 -7.36
C GLY A 480 2.88 -24.59 -6.85
N ASP A 481 2.66 -23.28 -6.65
CA ASP A 481 3.68 -22.38 -6.05
C ASP A 481 3.85 -22.68 -4.55
N ILE A 482 2.76 -23.07 -3.85
CA ILE A 482 2.80 -23.49 -2.44
C ILE A 482 3.53 -24.85 -2.32
N ASP A 483 3.23 -25.79 -3.19
CA ASP A 483 3.88 -27.12 -3.22
C ASP A 483 5.39 -26.97 -3.49
N ALA A 484 5.77 -26.07 -4.40
CA ALA A 484 7.16 -25.76 -4.68
C ALA A 484 7.88 -25.15 -3.47
N LEU A 485 7.23 -24.23 -2.74
CA LEU A 485 7.76 -23.67 -1.49
C LEU A 485 8.01 -24.76 -0.45
N ILE A 486 7.05 -25.65 -0.18
CA ILE A 486 7.17 -26.73 0.78
C ILE A 486 8.30 -27.69 0.38
N LYS A 487 8.28 -28.14 -0.87
CA LYS A 487 9.30 -29.08 -1.39
C LYS A 487 10.72 -28.51 -1.23
N ALA A 488 10.95 -27.28 -1.68
CA ALA A 488 12.25 -26.63 -1.58
C ALA A 488 12.66 -26.38 -0.12
N THR A 489 11.70 -26.04 0.77
CA THR A 489 11.96 -25.90 2.20
C THR A 489 12.49 -27.20 2.81
N LEU A 490 11.88 -28.35 2.47
CA LEU A 490 12.30 -29.68 2.94
C LEU A 490 13.68 -30.07 2.40
N GLU A 491 13.92 -29.86 1.09
CA GLU A 491 15.23 -30.13 0.45
C GLU A 491 16.34 -29.29 1.06
N PHE A 492 16.14 -27.99 1.24
CA PHE A 492 17.14 -27.10 1.83
C PHE A 492 17.32 -27.34 3.35
N GLY A 493 16.25 -27.74 4.05
CA GLY A 493 16.31 -28.10 5.47
C GLY A 493 17.10 -29.36 5.72
N SER A 494 16.84 -30.46 5.00
CA SER A 494 17.56 -31.72 5.14
C SER A 494 19.05 -31.58 4.85
N ALA A 495 19.41 -30.84 3.79
CA ALA A 495 20.80 -30.59 3.43
C ALA A 495 21.62 -29.83 4.50
N ARG A 496 20.94 -29.11 5.43
CA ARG A 496 21.60 -28.30 6.48
C ARG A 496 21.69 -28.96 7.86
N ILE A 497 21.03 -30.08 8.03
CA ILE A 497 21.13 -30.87 9.28
C ILE A 497 22.08 -32.06 9.15
N GLU A 498 22.45 -32.45 7.92
CA GLU A 498 23.42 -33.50 7.66
C GLU A 498 24.90 -33.07 7.85
N HIS A 499 25.13 -31.80 8.16
CA HIS A 499 26.44 -31.20 8.45
C HIS A 499 26.44 -30.55 9.84
#